data_092547667c23a19bdf4936ff69c9b5d3
#
_entry.id   092547667c23a19bdf4936ff69c9b5d3
#
_cell.length_a   1.000
_cell.length_b   1.000
_cell.length_c   1.000
_cell.angle_alpha   90.00
_cell.angle_beta   90.00
_cell.angle_gamma   90.00
#
_symmetry.space_group_name_H-M   'P 1'
#
loop_
_entity.id
_entity.type
_entity.pdbx_description
1 polymer ?
#
loop_
_entity_poly.entity_id
_entity_poly.type
_entity_poly.pdbx_seq_one_letter_code
_entity_poly.pdbx_strand_id
1 'polypeptide(L)'
;MSVIKSFPDRYASKVATILMLDEEINKMLYYNDKNDVDIYTLPRVKNPVGTLKDKKVFLNRRVAETFKESDVSMFVNIKNDAPHSKYGKTFRYIETLTLEIGVICHNACRNTLNGARESVIFDRVQRILKTNEDLQCIGEPILSPTTQSYNIPYEYSAYIVTMKVDYFGEM
;
A
#
# COMPACT_ATOMS: atom_id res chain seq x y z
N MET A 1 24.43 -15.13 5.07
CA MET A 1 23.58 -15.05 6.28
C MET A 1 22.23 -14.49 5.85
N SER A 2 21.16 -15.30 5.94
CA SER A 2 19.81 -14.75 5.73
C SER A 2 19.44 -13.94 6.98
N VAL A 3 19.25 -12.63 6.79
CA VAL A 3 18.73 -11.78 7.86
C VAL A 3 17.30 -12.26 8.14
N ILE A 4 17.06 -12.79 9.35
CA ILE A 4 15.70 -13.14 9.80
C ILE A 4 14.96 -11.80 9.92
N LYS A 5 14.06 -11.53 8.99
CA LYS A 5 13.20 -10.34 9.04
C LYS A 5 12.17 -10.52 10.17
N SER A 6 11.93 -9.45 10.92
CA SER A 6 10.86 -9.40 11.91
C SER A 6 9.48 -9.68 11.29
N PHE A 7 8.50 -10.05 12.12
CA PHE A 7 7.12 -10.24 11.62
C PHE A 7 6.60 -8.98 10.92
N PRO A 8 6.74 -7.75 11.46
CA PRO A 8 6.30 -6.53 10.79
C PRO A 8 6.88 -6.37 9.38
N ASP A 9 8.19 -6.60 9.19
CA ASP A 9 8.84 -6.49 7.89
C ASP A 9 8.34 -7.53 6.89
N ARG A 10 8.16 -8.78 7.35
CA ARG A 10 7.61 -9.86 6.53
C ARG A 10 6.19 -9.57 6.11
N TYR A 11 5.37 -9.08 7.04
CA TYR A 11 3.97 -8.78 6.78
C TYR A 11 3.82 -7.58 5.84
N ALA A 12 4.54 -6.48 6.05
CA ALA A 12 4.56 -5.34 5.13
C ALA A 12 4.99 -5.75 3.72
N SER A 13 6.03 -6.59 3.61
CA SER A 13 6.48 -7.14 2.32
C SER A 13 5.40 -8.02 1.66
N LYS A 14 4.67 -8.82 2.44
CA LYS A 14 3.55 -9.65 1.96
C LYS A 14 2.42 -8.79 1.43
N VAL A 15 2.00 -7.77 2.18
CA VAL A 15 0.99 -6.80 1.76
C VAL A 15 1.40 -6.15 0.43
N ALA A 16 2.61 -5.60 0.34
CA ALA A 16 3.10 -4.97 -0.88
C ALA A 16 3.12 -5.94 -2.07
N THR A 17 3.51 -7.19 -1.85
CA THR A 17 3.55 -8.22 -2.90
C THR A 17 2.14 -8.55 -3.41
N ILE A 18 1.18 -8.74 -2.52
CA ILE A 18 -0.23 -9.01 -2.88
C ILE A 18 -0.79 -7.85 -3.72
N LEU A 19 -0.54 -6.61 -3.31
CA LEU A 19 -0.99 -5.43 -4.05
C LEU A 19 -0.33 -5.31 -5.43
N MET A 20 0.97 -5.63 -5.56
CA MET A 20 1.67 -5.63 -6.86
C MET A 20 1.17 -6.74 -7.80
N LEU A 21 0.71 -7.86 -7.27
CA LEU A 21 0.19 -8.97 -8.07
C LEU A 21 -1.24 -8.72 -8.57
N ASP A 22 -1.98 -7.80 -7.98
CA ASP A 22 -3.30 -7.43 -8.47
C ASP A 22 -3.20 -6.75 -9.84
N GLU A 23 -3.95 -7.28 -10.83
CA GLU A 23 -3.84 -6.86 -12.23
C GLU A 23 -4.27 -5.40 -12.43
N GLU A 24 -5.28 -4.94 -11.73
CA GLU A 24 -5.78 -3.58 -11.83
C GLU A 24 -4.78 -2.58 -11.26
N ILE A 25 -4.26 -2.84 -10.06
CA ILE A 25 -3.26 -2.00 -9.40
C ILE A 25 -1.98 -1.95 -10.24
N ASN A 26 -1.46 -3.11 -10.67
CA ASN A 26 -0.20 -3.12 -11.40
C ASN A 26 -0.27 -2.44 -12.76
N LYS A 27 -1.39 -2.53 -13.48
CA LYS A 27 -1.61 -1.78 -14.72
C LYS A 27 -1.67 -0.27 -14.47
N MET A 28 -2.40 0.17 -13.43
CA MET A 28 -2.50 1.57 -13.04
C MET A 28 -1.16 2.20 -12.69
N LEU A 29 -0.29 1.46 -12.04
CA LEU A 29 1.06 1.92 -11.67
C LEU A 29 2.05 1.89 -12.85
N TYR A 30 1.95 0.86 -13.70
CA TYR A 30 2.90 0.65 -14.79
C TYR A 30 2.64 1.58 -15.99
N TYR A 31 1.36 1.70 -16.40
CA TYR A 31 0.93 2.53 -17.54
C TYR A 31 0.55 3.95 -17.09
N ASN A 32 1.38 4.57 -16.27
CA ASN A 32 1.13 5.90 -15.70
C ASN A 32 1.14 7.04 -16.74
N ASP A 33 1.76 6.83 -17.90
CA ASP A 33 1.78 7.75 -19.05
C ASP A 33 0.54 7.66 -19.94
N LYS A 34 -0.33 6.67 -19.70
CA LYS A 34 -1.55 6.43 -20.48
C LYS A 34 -2.75 7.10 -19.82
N ASN A 35 -2.95 8.37 -20.15
CA ASN A 35 -4.14 9.11 -19.75
C ASN A 35 -5.30 8.82 -20.72
N ASP A 36 -6.54 8.95 -20.24
CA ASP A 36 -7.77 8.78 -21.04
C ASP A 36 -7.86 7.42 -21.75
N VAL A 37 -7.25 6.38 -21.20
CA VAL A 37 -7.26 5.02 -21.71
C VAL A 37 -8.02 4.12 -20.74
N ASP A 38 -8.77 3.16 -21.28
CA ASP A 38 -9.36 2.10 -20.50
C ASP A 38 -8.26 1.10 -20.09
N ILE A 39 -7.95 1.08 -18.80
CA ILE A 39 -6.89 0.24 -18.21
C ILE A 39 -7.15 -1.25 -18.43
N TYR A 40 -8.41 -1.67 -18.51
CA TYR A 40 -8.74 -3.09 -18.70
C TYR A 40 -8.34 -3.60 -20.09
N THR A 41 -8.21 -2.70 -21.08
CA THR A 41 -7.78 -3.06 -22.45
C THR A 41 -6.26 -3.17 -22.58
N LEU A 42 -5.50 -2.67 -21.61
CA LEU A 42 -4.04 -2.70 -21.65
C LEU A 42 -3.48 -4.10 -21.41
N PRO A 43 -2.33 -4.44 -22.01
CA PRO A 43 -1.68 -5.73 -21.80
C PRO A 43 -1.34 -5.99 -20.32
N ARG A 44 -1.24 -7.28 -19.97
CA ARG A 44 -0.79 -7.67 -18.64
C ARG A 44 0.67 -7.25 -18.40
N VAL A 45 0.94 -6.74 -17.21
CA VAL A 45 2.32 -6.41 -16.80
C VAL A 45 3.09 -7.71 -16.57
N LYS A 46 4.21 -7.88 -17.29
CA LYS A 46 5.10 -9.04 -17.10
C LYS A 46 5.90 -8.87 -15.82
N ASN A 47 5.94 -9.92 -14.99
CA ASN A 47 6.66 -9.93 -13.71
C ASN A 47 6.39 -8.67 -12.88
N PRO A 48 5.13 -8.42 -12.44
CA PRO A 48 4.76 -7.15 -11.81
C PRO A 48 5.60 -6.83 -10.57
N VAL A 49 5.94 -7.83 -9.75
CA VAL A 49 6.77 -7.63 -8.56
C VAL A 49 8.17 -7.12 -8.95
N GLY A 50 8.84 -7.77 -9.89
CA GLY A 50 10.18 -7.34 -10.34
C GLY A 50 10.18 -6.01 -11.08
N THR A 51 9.05 -5.65 -11.70
CA THR A 51 8.89 -4.41 -12.47
C THR A 51 8.56 -3.21 -11.58
N LEU A 52 7.72 -3.40 -10.55
CA LEU A 52 7.16 -2.31 -9.74
C LEU A 52 7.89 -2.08 -8.41
N LYS A 53 8.46 -3.14 -7.83
CA LYS A 53 9.17 -3.05 -6.54
C LYS A 53 10.33 -2.07 -6.63
N ASP A 54 10.44 -1.20 -5.64
CA ASP A 54 11.46 -0.16 -5.48
C ASP A 54 11.50 0.90 -6.62
N LYS A 55 10.53 0.84 -7.54
CA LYS A 55 10.34 1.84 -8.62
C LYS A 55 9.01 2.58 -8.50
N LYS A 56 7.94 1.84 -8.24
CA LYS A 56 6.57 2.35 -8.09
C LYS A 56 5.93 1.96 -6.76
N VAL A 57 6.40 0.87 -6.14
CA VAL A 57 5.93 0.37 -4.86
C VAL A 57 7.08 0.30 -3.88
N PHE A 58 7.00 1.08 -2.81
CA PHE A 58 8.04 1.24 -1.81
C PHE A 58 7.61 0.67 -0.46
N LEU A 59 8.52 0.00 0.24
CA LEU A 59 8.30 -0.52 1.61
C LEU A 59 8.54 0.53 2.70
N ASN A 60 8.84 1.77 2.33
CA ASN A 60 9.00 2.88 3.27
C ASN A 60 8.49 4.15 2.60
N ARG A 61 8.04 5.11 3.41
CA ARG A 61 7.60 6.41 2.91
C ARG A 61 8.80 7.22 2.41
N ARG A 62 9.21 7.01 1.16
CA ARG A 62 10.22 7.84 0.48
C ARG A 62 9.58 9.05 -0.19
N VAL A 63 9.00 9.92 0.61
CA VAL A 63 8.22 11.06 0.11
C VAL A 63 9.08 12.01 -0.75
N ALA A 64 10.34 12.23 -0.39
CA ALA A 64 11.19 13.20 -1.06
C ALA A 64 11.65 12.79 -2.47
N GLU A 65 11.76 11.50 -2.76
CA GLU A 65 12.16 11.00 -4.08
C GLU A 65 10.97 10.86 -5.04
N THR A 66 9.78 10.63 -4.50
CA THR A 66 8.54 10.42 -5.26
C THR A 66 8.07 11.72 -5.95
N PHE A 67 8.40 12.88 -5.39
CA PHE A 67 7.94 14.18 -5.92
C PHE A 67 8.85 14.81 -6.98
N LYS A 68 9.81 14.09 -7.53
CA LYS A 68 10.72 14.62 -8.55
C LYS A 68 10.21 14.47 -9.98
N GLU A 69 9.25 13.59 -10.22
CA GLU A 69 8.76 13.26 -11.56
C GLU A 69 7.23 13.19 -11.58
N SER A 70 6.67 13.48 -12.75
CA SER A 70 5.23 13.29 -13.00
C SER A 70 4.90 11.81 -13.00
N ASP A 71 4.55 11.26 -11.84
CA ASP A 71 4.43 9.82 -11.64
C ASP A 71 3.27 9.45 -10.69
N VAL A 72 2.96 8.16 -10.66
CA VAL A 72 2.10 7.52 -9.67
C VAL A 72 2.90 6.46 -8.93
N SER A 73 2.79 6.45 -7.62
CA SER A 73 3.49 5.50 -6.76
C SER A 73 2.64 5.07 -5.56
N MET A 74 3.00 3.94 -4.99
CA MET A 74 2.38 3.39 -3.80
C MET A 74 3.46 3.09 -2.76
N PHE A 75 3.12 3.25 -1.48
CA PHE A 75 4.01 2.84 -0.40
C PHE A 75 3.27 2.00 0.64
N VAL A 76 4.00 1.10 1.29
CA VAL A 76 3.57 0.34 2.46
C VAL A 76 4.58 0.64 3.56
N ASN A 77 4.15 1.36 4.58
CA ASN A 77 5.01 1.83 5.66
C ASN A 77 4.58 1.24 7.01
N ILE A 78 5.55 0.80 7.80
CA ILE A 78 5.32 0.41 9.19
C ILE A 78 5.27 1.69 10.01
N LYS A 79 4.13 1.94 10.66
CA LYS A 79 4.01 3.03 11.61
C LYS A 79 4.52 2.56 12.97
N ASN A 80 5.59 3.17 13.47
CA ASN A 80 6.12 2.91 14.79
C ASN A 80 5.20 3.54 15.86
N ASP A 81 4.03 2.95 16.06
CA ASP A 81 3.27 3.19 17.28
C ASP A 81 3.82 2.22 18.33
N ALA A 82 4.13 2.74 19.51
CA ALA A 82 4.55 1.89 20.62
C ALA A 82 3.57 0.72 20.79
N PRO A 83 4.07 -0.50 21.05
CA PRO A 83 3.20 -1.68 21.18
C PRO A 83 2.26 -1.47 22.36
N HIS A 84 1.07 -1.02 22.07
CA HIS A 84 -0.02 -1.03 23.04
C HIS A 84 -0.71 -2.37 22.94
N SER A 85 -0.38 -3.26 23.88
CA SER A 85 -1.20 -4.45 24.07
C SER A 85 -2.62 -4.01 24.40
N LYS A 86 -3.52 -4.12 23.43
CA LYS A 86 -4.95 -3.86 23.56
C LYS A 86 -5.59 -4.73 24.66
N TYR A 87 -4.95 -5.81 24.99
CA TYR A 87 -5.46 -6.87 25.87
C TYR A 87 -4.87 -6.85 27.29
N GLY A 88 -4.10 -5.83 27.65
CA GLY A 88 -3.54 -5.65 28.98
C GLY A 88 -2.53 -6.74 29.38
N LYS A 89 -2.30 -6.90 30.69
CA LYS A 89 -1.28 -7.83 31.21
C LYS A 89 -1.59 -9.31 30.98
N THR A 90 -2.85 -9.65 30.66
CA THR A 90 -3.31 -11.04 30.53
C THR A 90 -2.91 -11.67 29.19
N PHE A 91 -2.73 -10.86 28.13
CA PHE A 91 -2.33 -11.32 26.80
C PHE A 91 -1.04 -10.64 26.33
N ARG A 92 0.04 -10.82 27.07
CA ARG A 92 1.35 -10.19 26.84
C ARG A 92 1.99 -10.51 25.48
N TYR A 93 1.44 -11.50 24.77
CA TYR A 93 2.00 -12.01 23.50
C TYR A 93 1.23 -11.52 22.27
N ILE A 94 0.20 -10.71 22.45
CA ILE A 94 -0.54 -10.14 21.33
C ILE A 94 -0.07 -8.71 21.14
N GLU A 95 0.49 -8.44 19.98
CA GLU A 95 0.97 -7.14 19.55
C GLU A 95 0.10 -6.63 18.39
N THR A 96 -0.02 -5.32 18.25
CA THR A 96 -0.73 -4.69 17.14
C THR A 96 0.28 -4.06 16.20
N LEU A 97 0.27 -4.51 14.95
CA LEU A 97 1.01 -3.88 13.86
C LEU A 97 0.13 -2.84 13.17
N THR A 98 0.65 -1.64 13.03
CA THR A 98 0.01 -0.59 12.23
C THR A 98 0.79 -0.35 10.95
N LEU A 99 0.12 -0.50 9.80
CA LEU A 99 0.67 -0.17 8.49
C LEU A 99 -0.06 1.06 7.92
N GLU A 100 0.68 1.89 7.23
CA GLU A 100 0.13 2.93 6.34
C GLU A 100 0.37 2.50 4.89
N ILE A 101 -0.69 2.36 4.13
CA ILE A 101 -0.65 2.10 2.69
C ILE A 101 -1.14 3.36 1.99
N GLY A 102 -0.29 3.97 1.20
CA GLY A 102 -0.63 5.21 0.50
C GLY A 102 -0.39 5.13 -1.00
N VAL A 103 -1.22 5.86 -1.73
CA VAL A 103 -1.11 6.08 -3.16
C VAL A 103 -0.89 7.55 -3.39
N ILE A 104 0.15 7.91 -4.13
CA ILE A 104 0.50 9.29 -4.49
C ILE A 104 0.47 9.39 -6.01
N CYS A 105 -0.23 10.36 -6.55
CA CYS A 105 -0.37 10.56 -7.98
C CYS A 105 -0.14 12.02 -8.36
N HIS A 106 0.72 12.26 -9.35
CA HIS A 106 0.89 13.58 -9.96
C HIS A 106 -0.32 13.91 -10.85
N ASN A 107 -0.74 15.16 -10.86
CA ASN A 107 -1.93 15.61 -11.62
C ASN A 107 -1.85 15.29 -13.13
N ALA A 108 -0.64 15.26 -13.70
CA ALA A 108 -0.42 14.90 -15.11
C ALA A 108 -0.71 13.41 -15.42
N CYS A 109 -0.70 12.53 -14.42
CA CYS A 109 -0.96 11.09 -14.56
C CYS A 109 -2.35 10.68 -14.06
N ARG A 110 -3.16 11.64 -13.63
CA ARG A 110 -4.36 11.39 -12.83
C ARG A 110 -5.52 10.81 -13.62
N ASN A 111 -5.73 11.30 -14.84
CA ASN A 111 -6.94 11.01 -15.59
C ASN A 111 -6.88 9.66 -16.29
N THR A 112 -7.88 8.83 -16.08
CA THR A 112 -8.14 7.61 -16.84
C THR A 112 -9.62 7.57 -17.23
N LEU A 113 -10.01 6.74 -18.20
CA LEU A 113 -11.43 6.53 -18.52
C LEU A 113 -12.21 5.90 -17.35
N ASN A 114 -11.50 5.26 -16.43
CA ASN A 114 -12.10 4.57 -15.27
C ASN A 114 -12.19 5.49 -14.04
N GLY A 115 -11.77 6.75 -14.14
CA GLY A 115 -11.78 7.72 -13.06
C GLY A 115 -10.38 8.24 -12.68
N ALA A 116 -10.29 8.96 -11.57
CA ALA A 116 -9.00 9.43 -11.06
C ALA A 116 -8.15 8.22 -10.61
N ARG A 117 -6.95 8.10 -11.16
CA ARG A 117 -6.07 6.93 -11.00
C ARG A 117 -5.82 6.56 -9.54
N GLU A 118 -5.52 7.55 -8.71
CA GLU A 118 -5.28 7.33 -7.29
C GLU A 118 -6.53 6.82 -6.55
N SER A 119 -7.72 7.30 -6.93
CA SER A 119 -8.98 6.83 -6.34
C SER A 119 -9.27 5.39 -6.70
N VAL A 120 -9.07 5.00 -7.97
CA VAL A 120 -9.30 3.63 -8.43
C VAL A 120 -8.33 2.67 -7.73
N ILE A 121 -7.04 3.02 -7.67
CA ILE A 121 -6.05 2.22 -6.92
C ILE A 121 -6.45 2.10 -5.46
N PHE A 122 -6.84 3.21 -4.82
CA PHE A 122 -7.17 3.25 -3.41
C PHE A 122 -8.39 2.38 -3.07
N ASP A 123 -9.44 2.45 -3.88
CA ASP A 123 -10.62 1.61 -3.71
C ASP A 123 -10.28 0.12 -3.87
N ARG A 124 -9.43 -0.20 -4.84
CA ARG A 124 -8.96 -1.56 -5.06
C ARG A 124 -8.12 -2.07 -3.90
N VAL A 125 -7.19 -1.24 -3.39
CA VAL A 125 -6.39 -1.53 -2.19
C VAL A 125 -7.29 -1.86 -1.01
N GLN A 126 -8.26 -1.00 -0.69
CA GLN A 126 -9.17 -1.24 0.43
C GLN A 126 -9.94 -2.57 0.28
N ARG A 127 -10.40 -2.87 -0.93
CA ARG A 127 -11.10 -4.13 -1.21
C ARG A 127 -10.21 -5.34 -0.93
N ILE A 128 -8.98 -5.34 -1.46
CA ILE A 128 -8.02 -6.43 -1.26
C ILE A 128 -7.70 -6.60 0.23
N LEU A 129 -7.42 -5.51 0.94
CA LEU A 129 -7.09 -5.56 2.36
C LEU A 129 -8.23 -6.13 3.23
N LYS A 130 -9.50 -5.94 2.81
CA LYS A 130 -10.67 -6.48 3.51
C LYS A 130 -10.95 -7.95 3.19
N THR A 131 -10.71 -8.38 1.95
CA THR A 131 -11.21 -9.67 1.46
C THR A 131 -10.12 -10.74 1.30
N ASN A 132 -8.85 -10.37 1.36
CA ASN A 132 -7.76 -11.32 1.16
C ASN A 132 -7.47 -12.09 2.45
N GLU A 133 -7.81 -13.37 2.47
CA GLU A 133 -7.62 -14.28 3.61
C GLU A 133 -6.15 -14.41 4.03
N ASP A 134 -5.22 -14.28 3.09
CA ASP A 134 -3.78 -14.33 3.36
C ASP A 134 -3.28 -13.17 4.24
N LEU A 135 -4.06 -12.09 4.36
CA LEU A 135 -3.76 -10.93 5.20
C LEU A 135 -4.39 -11.00 6.60
N GLN A 136 -5.17 -12.04 6.87
CA GLN A 136 -5.72 -12.25 8.21
C GLN A 136 -4.63 -12.73 9.18
N CYS A 137 -4.69 -12.22 10.40
CA CYS A 137 -3.81 -12.60 11.50
C CYS A 137 -4.66 -13.07 12.68
N ILE A 138 -4.66 -12.34 13.80
CA ILE A 138 -5.60 -12.57 14.90
C ILE A 138 -6.86 -11.75 14.62
N GLY A 139 -7.80 -12.31 13.87
CA GLY A 139 -9.00 -11.63 13.42
C GLY A 139 -8.82 -10.84 12.11
N GLU A 140 -9.84 -10.09 11.75
CA GLU A 140 -9.85 -9.29 10.53
C GLU A 140 -9.05 -7.98 10.68
N PRO A 141 -8.36 -7.53 9.62
CA PRO A 141 -7.70 -6.23 9.64
C PRO A 141 -8.68 -5.07 9.86
N ILE A 142 -8.33 -4.15 10.74
CA ILE A 142 -9.10 -2.91 10.93
C ILE A 142 -8.55 -1.84 10.00
N LEU A 143 -9.38 -1.34 9.09
CA LEU A 143 -9.01 -0.30 8.14
C LEU A 143 -9.58 1.06 8.54
N SER A 144 -8.73 2.08 8.51
CA SER A 144 -9.09 3.49 8.70
C SER A 144 -8.65 4.29 7.48
N PRO A 145 -9.54 4.55 6.51
CA PRO A 145 -9.21 5.35 5.33
C PRO A 145 -9.06 6.82 5.70
N THR A 146 -8.05 7.47 5.15
CA THR A 146 -7.82 8.92 5.26
C THR A 146 -7.71 9.50 3.87
N THR A 147 -8.59 10.44 3.55
CA THR A 147 -8.81 10.91 2.19
C THR A 147 -7.79 11.93 1.68
N GLN A 148 -6.93 12.48 2.52
CA GLN A 148 -5.87 13.40 2.04
C GLN A 148 -4.72 13.52 3.04
N SER A 149 -3.48 13.51 2.54
CA SER A 149 -2.31 13.95 3.29
C SER A 149 -2.11 15.44 3.04
N TYR A 150 -2.20 16.26 4.09
CA TYR A 150 -2.09 17.73 3.98
C TYR A 150 -0.67 18.27 3.69
N ASN A 151 0.34 17.38 3.62
CA ASN A 151 1.75 17.75 3.47
C ASN A 151 2.35 17.28 2.13
N ILE A 152 1.59 17.38 1.05
CA ILE A 152 2.06 17.07 -0.30
C ILE A 152 2.02 18.33 -1.17
N PRO A 153 2.93 18.48 -2.16
CA PRO A 153 2.87 19.55 -3.13
C PRO A 153 1.52 19.59 -3.87
N TYR A 154 1.07 20.77 -4.27
CA TYR A 154 -0.23 20.97 -4.91
C TYR A 154 -0.40 20.24 -6.26
N GLU A 155 0.72 19.87 -6.90
CA GLU A 155 0.71 19.06 -8.13
C GLU A 155 0.37 17.59 -7.90
N TYR A 156 0.27 17.14 -6.65
CA TYR A 156 0.02 15.76 -6.30
C TYR A 156 -1.27 15.60 -5.51
N SER A 157 -1.88 14.43 -5.66
CA SER A 157 -2.93 13.94 -4.77
C SER A 157 -2.46 12.67 -4.07
N ALA A 158 -2.93 12.45 -2.84
CA ALA A 158 -2.61 11.24 -2.10
C ALA A 158 -3.80 10.74 -1.30
N TYR A 159 -3.94 9.42 -1.25
CA TYR A 159 -4.87 8.71 -0.38
C TYR A 159 -4.09 7.73 0.49
N ILE A 160 -4.43 7.66 1.76
CA ILE A 160 -3.78 6.79 2.72
C ILE A 160 -4.84 5.95 3.44
N VAL A 161 -4.59 4.66 3.56
CA VAL A 161 -5.32 3.78 4.47
C VAL A 161 -4.38 3.31 5.59
N THR A 162 -4.82 3.47 6.82
CA THR A 162 -4.15 2.87 7.98
C THR A 162 -4.80 1.51 8.24
N MET A 163 -3.98 0.46 8.25
CA MET A 163 -4.38 -0.91 8.51
C MET A 163 -3.78 -1.37 9.83
N LYS A 164 -4.62 -1.89 10.73
CA LYS A 164 -4.18 -2.48 12.01
C LYS A 164 -4.47 -3.97 12.01
N VAL A 165 -3.48 -4.75 12.41
CA VAL A 165 -3.58 -6.22 12.58
C VAL A 165 -2.98 -6.62 13.90
N ASP A 166 -3.65 -7.52 14.60
CA ASP A 166 -3.13 -8.12 15.82
C ASP A 166 -2.40 -9.42 15.49
N TYR A 167 -1.24 -9.65 16.08
CA TYR A 167 -0.42 -10.84 15.84
C TYR A 167 0.23 -11.32 17.14
N PHE A 168 0.70 -12.57 17.14
CA PHE A 168 1.51 -13.07 18.25
C PHE A 168 2.93 -12.54 18.14
N GLY A 169 3.35 -11.78 19.14
CA GLY A 169 4.74 -11.32 19.26
C GLY A 169 5.71 -12.51 19.42
N GLU A 170 6.92 -12.33 18.94
CA GLU A 170 7.99 -13.32 19.17
C GLU A 170 8.39 -13.32 20.65
N MET A 171 8.46 -14.52 21.26
CA MET A 171 8.98 -14.72 22.61
C MET A 171 10.51 -14.67 22.62
#